data_5ceed8686dd491041f4876fee70154cb
#
_entry.id   5ceed8686dd491041f4876fee70154cb
#
_cell.length_a   1.000
_cell.length_b   1.000
_cell.length_c   1.000
_cell.angle_alpha   90.00
_cell.angle_beta   90.00
_cell.angle_gamma   90.00
#
_symmetry.space_group_name_H-M   'P 1'
#
loop_
_entity.id
_entity.type
_entity.pdbx_description
1 polymer ?
#
loop_
_entity_poly.entity_id
_entity_poly.type
_entity_poly.pdbx_seq_one_letter_code
_entity_poly.pdbx_strand_id
1 'polypeptide(L)'
;TVQPVDATTWYNDVYVGRQFDATITGLDAKNITARAMLERFVSDNGKNFVNYNNPAYDELYAKARACTDDAEQTAVYQQMETMLTETAANLYLQDMADLVAVRSDLTGYTFYPIYAQDLSTVGYSE
;
A
#
# COMPACT_ATOMS: atom_id res chain seq x y z
N THR A 1 -19.19 -17.27 -0.37
CA THR A 1 -20.17 -16.16 -0.57
C THR A 1 -19.40 -14.85 -0.44
N VAL A 2 -19.59 -13.93 -1.37
CA VAL A 2 -19.05 -12.56 -1.25
C VAL A 2 -19.98 -11.76 -0.34
N GLN A 3 -19.41 -11.15 0.67
CA GLN A 3 -20.14 -10.31 1.62
C GLN A 3 -19.61 -8.88 1.51
N PRO A 4 -20.34 -7.96 0.88
CA PRO A 4 -19.98 -6.55 0.90
C PRO A 4 -20.23 -5.97 2.29
N VAL A 5 -19.25 -5.23 2.79
CA VAL A 5 -19.31 -4.56 4.10
C VAL A 5 -18.91 -3.09 3.94
N ASP A 6 -19.39 -2.25 4.85
CA ASP A 6 -18.94 -0.86 4.92
C ASP A 6 -17.51 -0.74 5.50
N ALA A 7 -16.90 0.43 5.34
CA ALA A 7 -15.51 0.66 5.74
C ALA A 7 -15.26 0.44 7.24
N THR A 8 -16.23 0.77 8.10
CA THR A 8 -16.09 0.60 9.56
C THR A 8 -16.13 -0.87 9.94
N THR A 9 -17.07 -1.62 9.38
CA THR A 9 -17.19 -3.07 9.56
C THR A 9 -15.94 -3.76 9.00
N TRP A 10 -15.48 -3.39 7.81
CA TRP A 10 -14.24 -3.92 7.26
C TRP A 10 -13.04 -3.67 8.18
N TYR A 11 -12.90 -2.46 8.69
CA TYR A 11 -11.80 -2.13 9.59
C TYR A 11 -11.83 -2.97 10.88
N ASN A 12 -12.99 -3.08 11.52
CA ASN A 12 -13.11 -3.79 12.80
C ASN A 12 -13.00 -5.31 12.63
N ASP A 13 -13.71 -5.89 11.68
CA ASP A 13 -13.84 -7.35 11.56
C ASP A 13 -12.70 -7.95 10.72
N VAL A 14 -12.31 -7.27 9.64
CA VAL A 14 -11.28 -7.77 8.72
C VAL A 14 -9.89 -7.31 9.14
N TYR A 15 -9.66 -5.99 9.21
CA TYR A 15 -8.32 -5.46 9.47
C TYR A 15 -7.85 -5.72 10.91
N VAL A 16 -8.67 -5.43 11.89
CA VAL A 16 -8.35 -5.63 13.31
C VAL A 16 -8.69 -7.04 13.77
N GLY A 17 -9.92 -7.49 13.50
CA GLY A 17 -10.47 -8.77 13.97
C GLY A 17 -9.98 -9.98 13.18
N ARG A 18 -9.47 -9.79 11.96
CA ARG A 18 -8.94 -10.85 11.07
C ARG A 18 -9.93 -11.98 10.80
N GLN A 19 -11.23 -11.64 10.74
CA GLN A 19 -12.34 -12.58 10.58
C GLN A 19 -12.70 -12.71 9.10
N PHE A 20 -11.85 -13.33 8.32
CA PHE A 20 -12.09 -13.55 6.90
C PHE A 20 -11.28 -14.74 6.36
N ASP A 21 -11.80 -15.38 5.32
CA ASP A 21 -11.05 -16.36 4.53
C ASP A 21 -10.25 -15.67 3.41
N ALA A 22 -10.87 -14.68 2.78
CA ALA A 22 -10.26 -13.81 1.78
C ALA A 22 -10.91 -12.43 1.81
N THR A 23 -10.17 -11.38 1.46
CA THR A 23 -10.71 -10.02 1.35
C THR A 23 -10.16 -9.32 0.12
N ILE A 24 -10.94 -8.39 -0.43
CA ILE A 24 -10.50 -7.50 -1.50
C ILE A 24 -10.42 -6.09 -0.92
N THR A 25 -9.27 -5.47 -1.03
CA THR A 25 -9.03 -4.10 -0.53
C THR A 25 -7.93 -3.42 -1.33
N GLY A 26 -7.88 -2.11 -1.27
CA GLY A 26 -6.73 -1.34 -1.76
C GLY A 26 -5.61 -1.29 -0.73
N LEU A 27 -4.38 -1.36 -1.20
CA LEU A 27 -3.19 -1.04 -0.42
C LEU A 27 -2.55 0.20 -1.02
N ASP A 28 -2.19 1.15 -0.19
CA ASP A 28 -1.46 2.33 -0.58
C ASP A 28 -0.15 2.48 0.20
N ALA A 29 0.83 3.09 -0.43
CA ALA A 29 2.05 3.54 0.21
C ALA A 29 2.02 5.06 0.32
N LYS A 30 1.47 5.59 1.41
CA LYS A 30 1.36 7.05 1.64
C LYS A 30 2.69 7.80 1.47
N ASN A 31 3.80 7.12 1.67
CA ASN A 31 5.15 7.67 1.50
C ASN A 31 5.76 7.33 0.14
N ILE A 32 5.01 6.69 -0.76
CA ILE A 32 5.46 6.28 -2.10
C ILE A 32 6.82 5.54 -2.03
N THR A 33 6.96 4.60 -1.12
CA THR A 33 8.18 3.79 -0.98
C THR A 33 7.87 2.31 -1.01
N ALA A 34 8.71 1.53 -1.69
CA ALA A 34 8.62 0.06 -1.67
C ALA A 34 8.59 -0.48 -0.23
N ARG A 35 9.41 0.10 0.64
CA ARG A 35 9.43 -0.26 2.06
C ARG A 35 8.06 -0.17 2.72
N ALA A 36 7.32 0.91 2.50
CA ALA A 36 6.01 1.15 3.14
C ALA A 36 4.96 0.11 2.70
N MET A 37 5.10 -0.45 1.50
CA MET A 37 4.26 -1.54 1.01
C MET A 37 4.71 -2.88 1.57
N LEU A 38 6.00 -3.19 1.49
CA LEU A 38 6.55 -4.50 1.81
C LEU A 38 6.59 -4.78 3.32
N GLU A 39 6.78 -3.76 4.16
CA GLU A 39 6.76 -3.93 5.63
C GLU A 39 5.45 -4.50 6.16
N ARG A 40 4.35 -4.38 5.40
CA ARG A 40 3.02 -4.87 5.79
C ARG A 40 2.90 -6.39 5.82
N PHE A 41 3.87 -7.09 5.25
CA PHE A 41 3.92 -8.55 5.22
C PHE A 41 4.97 -9.15 6.17
N VAL A 42 5.69 -8.32 6.92
CA VAL A 42 6.61 -8.79 7.96
C VAL A 42 5.81 -9.41 9.11
N SER A 43 6.24 -10.57 9.58
CA SER A 43 5.45 -11.45 10.46
C SER A 43 4.95 -10.77 11.74
N ASP A 44 5.77 -9.92 12.36
CA ASP A 44 5.46 -9.21 13.61
C ASP A 44 4.96 -7.77 13.41
N ASN A 45 4.75 -7.34 12.16
CA ASN A 45 4.30 -5.98 11.88
C ASN A 45 2.81 -5.82 12.17
N GLY A 46 2.44 -4.80 12.94
CA GLY A 46 1.04 -4.52 13.28
C GLY A 46 0.13 -4.24 12.08
N LYS A 47 0.70 -3.89 10.93
CA LYS A 47 -0.04 -3.69 9.66
C LYS A 47 -0.27 -4.99 8.88
N ASN A 48 0.31 -6.10 9.33
CA ASN A 48 0.17 -7.41 8.70
C ASN A 48 -1.18 -8.03 9.09
N PHE A 49 -2.25 -7.56 8.49
CA PHE A 49 -3.59 -8.06 8.80
C PHE A 49 -3.92 -9.38 8.08
N VAL A 50 -3.12 -9.77 7.08
CA VAL A 50 -3.29 -11.03 6.36
C VAL A 50 -2.62 -12.23 7.06
N ASN A 51 -1.97 -11.99 8.21
CA ASN A 51 -1.24 -13.03 8.97
C ASN A 51 -0.15 -13.75 8.17
N TYR A 52 0.46 -13.08 7.20
CA TYR A 52 1.58 -13.65 6.49
C TYR A 52 2.73 -13.91 7.45
N ASN A 53 3.23 -15.14 7.48
CA ASN A 53 4.29 -15.56 8.39
C ASN A 53 5.31 -16.37 7.60
N ASN A 54 6.41 -15.70 7.25
CA ASN A 54 7.50 -16.30 6.48
C ASN A 54 8.85 -15.77 6.99
N PRO A 55 9.60 -16.57 7.76
CA PRO A 55 10.90 -16.14 8.30
C PRO A 55 11.89 -15.70 7.22
N ALA A 56 11.89 -16.34 6.03
CA ALA A 56 12.78 -15.94 4.95
C ALA A 56 12.42 -14.55 4.39
N TYR A 57 11.13 -14.18 4.40
CA TYR A 57 10.69 -12.84 4.06
C TYR A 57 11.15 -11.80 5.09
N ASP A 58 11.06 -12.14 6.38
CA ASP A 58 11.50 -11.28 7.47
C ASP A 58 13.02 -11.04 7.41
N GLU A 59 13.81 -12.06 7.05
CA GLU A 59 15.25 -11.92 6.82
C GLU A 59 15.57 -11.01 5.64
N LEU A 60 14.83 -11.12 4.52
CA LEU A 60 14.98 -10.21 3.38
C LEU A 60 14.64 -8.77 3.76
N TYR A 61 13.58 -8.57 4.54
CA TYR A 61 13.23 -7.23 5.02
C TYR A 61 14.31 -6.64 5.93
N ALA A 62 14.86 -7.43 6.84
CA ALA A 62 15.98 -7.01 7.70
C ALA A 62 17.22 -6.65 6.86
N LYS A 63 17.54 -7.47 5.84
CA LYS A 63 18.60 -7.20 4.88
C LYS A 63 18.37 -5.89 4.12
N ALA A 64 17.17 -5.68 3.57
CA ALA A 64 16.84 -4.44 2.85
C ALA A 64 17.00 -3.18 3.72
N ARG A 65 16.69 -3.28 5.01
CA ARG A 65 16.88 -2.17 5.96
C ARG A 65 18.33 -1.86 6.29
N ALA A 66 19.20 -2.86 6.16
CA ALA A 66 20.64 -2.71 6.43
C ALA A 66 21.42 -2.26 5.19
N CYS A 67 20.84 -2.37 3.98
CA CYS A 67 21.50 -1.92 2.75
C CYS A 67 21.71 -0.41 2.77
N THR A 68 22.90 0.00 2.35
CA THR A 68 23.28 1.41 2.15
C THR A 68 23.43 1.76 0.68
N ASP A 69 23.46 0.76 -0.19
CA ASP A 69 23.48 0.90 -1.64
C ASP A 69 22.07 0.71 -2.22
N ASP A 70 21.62 1.67 -3.01
CA ASP A 70 20.26 1.70 -3.55
C ASP A 70 19.99 0.55 -4.54
N ALA A 71 20.99 0.14 -5.31
CA ALA A 71 20.84 -0.95 -6.27
C ALA A 71 20.71 -2.30 -5.55
N GLU A 72 21.52 -2.53 -4.52
CA GLU A 72 21.41 -3.71 -3.69
C GLU A 72 20.06 -3.73 -2.96
N GLN A 73 19.63 -2.63 -2.37
CA GLN A 73 18.34 -2.52 -1.70
C GLN A 73 17.18 -2.83 -2.64
N THR A 74 17.21 -2.27 -3.85
CA THR A 74 16.21 -2.52 -4.89
C THR A 74 16.15 -4.02 -5.24
N ALA A 75 17.30 -4.66 -5.43
CA ALA A 75 17.35 -6.09 -5.72
C ALA A 75 16.75 -6.94 -4.59
N VAL A 76 16.93 -6.56 -3.34
CA VAL A 76 16.30 -7.25 -2.19
C VAL A 76 14.78 -7.03 -2.19
N TYR A 77 14.29 -5.82 -2.46
CA TYR A 77 12.85 -5.58 -2.56
C TYR A 77 12.20 -6.39 -3.68
N GLN A 78 12.85 -6.53 -4.85
CA GLN A 78 12.37 -7.38 -5.93
C GLN A 78 12.27 -8.87 -5.52
N GLN A 79 13.22 -9.37 -4.72
CA GLN A 79 13.14 -10.71 -4.17
C GLN A 79 11.94 -10.87 -3.21
N MET A 80 11.66 -9.85 -2.38
CA MET A 80 10.51 -9.85 -1.50
C MET A 80 9.19 -9.86 -2.28
N GLU A 81 9.06 -9.04 -3.33
CA GLU A 81 7.89 -9.01 -4.21
C GLU A 81 7.66 -10.36 -4.91
N THR A 82 8.73 -10.96 -5.43
CA THR A 82 8.69 -12.31 -6.02
C THR A 82 8.18 -13.33 -5.01
N MET A 83 8.69 -13.31 -3.79
CA MET A 83 8.28 -14.23 -2.74
C MET A 83 6.80 -14.07 -2.37
N LEU A 84 6.28 -12.85 -2.27
CA LEU A 84 4.85 -12.61 -2.01
C LEU A 84 3.97 -13.18 -3.12
N THR A 85 4.41 -13.07 -4.37
CA THR A 85 3.69 -13.60 -5.53
C THR A 85 3.73 -15.14 -5.55
N GLU A 86 4.90 -15.73 -5.35
CA GLU A 86 5.09 -17.18 -5.40
C GLU A 86 4.39 -17.91 -4.24
N THR A 87 4.33 -17.28 -3.07
CA THR A 87 3.64 -17.84 -1.90
C THR A 87 2.15 -17.50 -1.87
N ALA A 88 1.65 -16.77 -2.86
CA ALA A 88 0.26 -16.31 -2.94
C ALA A 88 -0.23 -15.60 -1.68
N ALA A 89 0.66 -14.87 -1.01
CA ALA A 89 0.31 -14.04 0.15
C ALA A 89 -0.70 -12.95 -0.22
N ASN A 90 -0.65 -12.51 -1.46
CA ASN A 90 -1.49 -11.47 -2.02
C ASN A 90 -1.73 -11.71 -3.51
N LEU A 91 -2.93 -11.41 -3.99
CA LEU A 91 -3.27 -11.42 -5.41
C LEU A 91 -3.45 -9.99 -5.89
N TYR A 92 -2.53 -9.53 -6.73
CA TYR A 92 -2.58 -8.19 -7.32
C TYR A 92 -3.56 -8.19 -8.49
N LEU A 93 -4.64 -7.43 -8.38
CA LEU A 93 -5.70 -7.38 -9.39
C LEU A 93 -5.49 -6.23 -10.37
N GLN A 94 -5.20 -5.05 -9.85
CA GLN A 94 -4.97 -3.85 -10.67
C GLN A 94 -4.36 -2.72 -9.85
N ASP A 95 -3.70 -1.79 -10.53
CA ASP A 95 -3.43 -0.46 -10.02
C ASP A 95 -4.58 0.47 -10.39
N MET A 96 -5.14 1.13 -9.39
CA MET A 96 -6.24 2.08 -9.62
C MET A 96 -5.66 3.47 -9.94
N ALA A 97 -6.23 4.11 -10.96
CA ALA A 97 -5.94 5.51 -11.21
C ALA A 97 -6.64 6.38 -10.16
N ASP A 98 -5.90 7.32 -9.58
CA ASP A 98 -6.50 8.37 -8.77
C ASP A 98 -7.30 9.31 -9.66
N LEU A 99 -8.56 9.55 -9.29
CA LEU A 99 -9.45 10.45 -10.01
C LEU A 99 -9.68 11.71 -9.19
N VAL A 100 -9.45 12.85 -9.81
CA VAL A 100 -9.69 14.16 -9.21
C VAL A 100 -10.71 14.93 -10.04
N ALA A 101 -11.74 15.42 -9.39
CA ALA A 101 -12.69 16.33 -9.99
C ALA A 101 -12.44 17.75 -9.47
N VAL A 102 -12.26 18.69 -10.39
CA VAL A 102 -12.06 20.11 -10.09
C VAL A 102 -13.20 20.90 -10.74
N ARG A 103 -13.74 21.88 -10.03
CA ARG A 103 -14.74 22.81 -10.60
C ARG A 103 -14.14 23.53 -11.81
N SER A 104 -14.94 23.74 -12.83
CA SER A 104 -14.49 24.35 -14.10
C SER A 104 -14.04 25.82 -13.98
N ASP A 105 -14.45 26.50 -12.90
CA ASP A 105 -14.07 27.88 -12.60
C ASP A 105 -12.82 27.98 -11.70
N LEU A 106 -12.20 26.86 -11.36
CA LEU A 106 -10.92 26.84 -10.64
C LEU A 106 -9.75 26.66 -11.59
N THR A 107 -8.69 27.41 -11.34
CA THR A 107 -7.41 27.37 -12.07
C THR A 107 -6.25 27.10 -11.12
N GLY A 108 -5.10 26.70 -11.66
CA GLY A 108 -3.87 26.53 -10.88
C GLY A 108 -3.78 25.25 -10.05
N TYR A 109 -4.77 24.36 -10.13
CA TYR A 109 -4.68 23.05 -9.47
C TYR A 109 -3.69 22.15 -10.21
N THR A 110 -2.80 21.52 -9.45
CA THR A 110 -1.87 20.49 -9.94
C THR A 110 -2.17 19.18 -9.22
N PHE A 111 -2.21 18.08 -9.97
CA PHE A 111 -2.36 16.75 -9.38
C PHE A 111 -1.11 16.37 -8.57
N TYR A 112 -1.34 15.90 -7.36
CA TYR A 112 -0.28 15.40 -6.47
C TYR A 112 -0.49 13.91 -6.21
N PRO A 113 0.53 13.08 -6.43
CA PRO A 113 0.45 11.63 -6.19
C PRO A 113 0.54 11.25 -4.70
N ILE A 114 0.55 12.25 -3.82
CA ILE A 114 0.64 12.08 -2.36
C ILE A 114 -0.45 12.88 -1.65
N TYR A 115 -0.68 12.60 -0.38
CA TYR A 115 -1.71 13.31 0.40
C TYR A 115 -1.39 14.80 0.67
N ALA A 116 -0.12 15.19 0.62
CA ALA A 116 0.24 16.59 0.74
C ALA A 116 -0.05 17.32 -0.57
N GLN A 117 -0.88 18.35 -0.53
CA GLN A 117 -1.26 19.17 -1.68
C GLN A 117 -0.89 20.62 -1.41
N ASP A 118 -0.26 21.26 -2.37
CA ASP A 118 -0.05 22.71 -2.36
C ASP A 118 -1.20 23.38 -3.13
N LEU A 119 -2.04 24.07 -2.41
CA LEU A 119 -3.19 24.81 -2.95
C LEU A 119 -2.93 26.32 -3.09
N SER A 120 -1.70 26.78 -2.85
CA SER A 120 -1.36 28.21 -2.88
C SER A 120 -1.56 28.86 -4.26
N THR A 121 -1.52 28.06 -5.31
CA THR A 121 -1.72 28.52 -6.71
C THR A 121 -3.16 28.39 -7.21
N VAL A 122 -4.04 27.80 -6.40
CA VAL A 122 -5.45 27.60 -6.80
C VAL A 122 -6.22 28.90 -6.62
N GLY A 123 -6.91 29.29 -7.67
CA GLY A 123 -7.76 30.50 -7.71
C GLY A 123 -8.98 30.29 -8.59
N TYR A 124 -9.84 31.30 -8.62
CA TYR A 124 -10.96 31.32 -9.55
C TYR A 124 -10.54 31.96 -10.88
N SER A 125 -11.08 31.44 -11.99
CA SER A 125 -10.95 32.10 -13.28
C SER A 125 -11.77 33.40 -13.27
N GLU A 126 -11.23 34.47 -13.85
CA GLU A 126 -11.94 35.71 -14.09
C GLU A 126 -13.10 35.54 -15.12
#